data_07ce71ec052db5b7402eb8fafeb23b91
#
_entry.id   07ce71ec052db5b7402eb8fafeb23b91
#
_cell.length_a   1.000
_cell.length_b   1.000
_cell.length_c   1.000
_cell.angle_alpha   90.00
_cell.angle_beta   90.00
_cell.angle_gamma   90.00
#
_symmetry.space_group_name_H-M   'P 1'
#
loop_
_entity.id
_entity.type
_entity.pdbx_description
1 polymer ?
#
loop_
_entity_poly.entity_id
_entity_poly.type
_entity_poly.pdbx_seq_one_letter_code
_entity_poly.pdbx_strand_id
1 'polypeptide(L)'
;MALKSPVTVVCISLFVSLALSSAAAKAEESPFVWSATGSPEDLGIRTGLALDLPGRPRFGSESNLRLSTGSQSGTVHPPLRLWGEVDVRKSDVAPASVGVRLDLVSGAARAALRQSRTITAEGPAVVSLNRTFEAGRRSNGESAFLARQDLRLAFSDIDTIVTGGILMDNKAPFRAEIGLEKNLRPGIRLNATLSDLAHKPSARVNARFERQW
;
A
#
# COMPACT_ATOMS: atom_id res chain seq x y z
N MET A 1 -30.71 18.58 38.43
CA MET A 1 -30.60 17.10 38.50
C MET A 1 -30.70 16.57 37.08
N ALA A 2 -29.60 16.24 36.42
CA ALA A 2 -29.58 15.74 35.05
C ALA A 2 -29.00 14.32 35.10
N LEU A 3 -29.82 13.35 34.70
CA LEU A 3 -29.42 11.95 34.54
C LEU A 3 -28.51 11.83 33.31
N LYS A 4 -27.27 11.44 33.52
CA LYS A 4 -26.35 10.98 32.44
C LYS A 4 -26.69 9.52 32.12
N SER A 5 -27.01 9.27 30.87
CA SER A 5 -27.32 7.95 30.31
C SER A 5 -26.04 7.15 30.07
N PRO A 6 -25.91 5.88 30.51
CA PRO A 6 -24.73 5.05 30.32
C PRO A 6 -24.90 4.12 29.10
N VAL A 7 -25.03 4.65 27.88
CA VAL A 7 -25.23 3.80 26.69
C VAL A 7 -23.99 3.60 25.85
N THR A 8 -22.91 4.36 26.10
CA THR A 8 -21.74 4.42 25.18
C THR A 8 -20.66 3.39 25.46
N VAL A 9 -20.72 2.62 26.54
CA VAL A 9 -19.62 1.71 26.96
C VAL A 9 -19.80 0.25 26.50
N VAL A 10 -21.02 -0.14 26.11
CA VAL A 10 -21.34 -1.56 25.82
C VAL A 10 -20.89 -2.02 24.41
N CYS A 11 -20.74 -1.11 23.45
CA CYS A 11 -20.40 -1.50 22.07
C CYS A 11 -18.93 -1.86 21.83
N ILE A 12 -18.01 -1.39 22.67
CA ILE A 12 -16.58 -1.66 22.48
C ILE A 12 -16.16 -3.03 23.02
N SER A 13 -16.87 -3.54 24.04
CA SER A 13 -16.57 -4.83 24.67
C SER A 13 -16.98 -6.04 23.82
N LEU A 14 -17.88 -5.89 22.87
CA LEU A 14 -18.38 -6.99 22.05
C LEU A 14 -17.45 -7.34 20.90
N PHE A 15 -16.63 -6.40 20.43
CA PHE A 15 -15.67 -6.64 19.33
C PHE A 15 -14.38 -7.33 19.76
N VAL A 16 -13.98 -7.19 21.01
CA VAL A 16 -12.73 -7.79 21.53
C VAL A 16 -12.92 -9.28 21.86
N SER A 17 -14.13 -9.71 22.17
CA SER A 17 -14.40 -11.11 22.56
C SER A 17 -14.49 -12.09 21.39
N LEU A 18 -14.65 -11.62 20.15
CA LEU A 18 -14.72 -12.48 18.96
C LEU A 18 -13.35 -12.85 18.38
N ALA A 19 -12.28 -12.21 18.84
CA ALA A 19 -10.93 -12.42 18.29
C ALA A 19 -10.13 -13.55 18.97
N LEU A 20 -10.65 -14.18 20.03
CA LEU A 20 -9.89 -15.10 20.88
C LEU A 20 -10.26 -16.59 20.76
N SER A 21 -11.17 -16.98 19.87
CA SER A 21 -11.60 -18.39 19.74
C SER A 21 -11.23 -19.06 18.42
N SER A 22 -10.16 -18.66 17.74
CA SER A 22 -9.63 -19.38 16.57
C SER A 22 -8.42 -20.22 16.93
N ALA A 23 -8.62 -21.23 17.79
CA ALA A 23 -7.65 -22.30 17.94
C ALA A 23 -7.84 -23.31 16.79
N ALA A 24 -6.78 -23.53 16.01
CA ALA A 24 -6.51 -24.71 15.19
C ALA A 24 -7.58 -25.10 14.15
N ALA A 25 -7.94 -24.21 13.24
CA ALA A 25 -8.36 -24.62 11.91
C ALA A 25 -7.12 -24.58 10.99
N LYS A 26 -6.88 -25.65 10.20
CA LYS A 26 -5.97 -25.61 9.06
C LYS A 26 -6.17 -24.28 8.36
N ALA A 27 -5.08 -23.59 8.02
CA ALA A 27 -5.14 -22.28 7.39
C ALA A 27 -5.73 -22.40 5.97
N GLU A 28 -7.03 -22.65 5.88
CA GLU A 28 -7.83 -22.22 4.75
C GLU A 28 -7.73 -20.69 4.76
N GLU A 29 -7.21 -20.14 3.69
CA GLU A 29 -7.04 -18.70 3.55
C GLU A 29 -8.36 -18.03 3.88
N SER A 30 -8.37 -17.24 4.96
CA SER A 30 -9.56 -16.57 5.45
C SER A 30 -10.28 -15.83 4.31
N PRO A 31 -11.59 -15.99 4.14
CA PRO A 31 -12.36 -15.21 3.16
C PRO A 31 -12.36 -13.71 3.49
N PHE A 32 -11.98 -13.34 4.71
CA PHE A 32 -11.92 -11.96 5.14
C PHE A 32 -10.55 -11.36 4.86
N VAL A 33 -10.57 -10.22 4.18
CA VAL A 33 -9.40 -9.36 3.95
C VAL A 33 -9.49 -8.18 4.87
N TRP A 34 -8.47 -7.96 5.70
CA TRP A 34 -8.39 -6.74 6.49
C TRP A 34 -6.94 -6.28 6.62
N SER A 35 -6.73 -4.99 6.65
CA SER A 35 -5.44 -4.38 6.95
C SER A 35 -5.64 -3.01 7.58
N ALA A 36 -4.74 -2.66 8.49
CA ALA A 36 -4.64 -1.33 9.05
C ALA A 36 -3.24 -0.80 8.77
N THR A 37 -3.14 0.43 8.26
CA THR A 37 -1.88 1.08 7.88
C THR A 37 -1.90 2.53 8.30
N GLY A 38 -0.74 3.09 8.65
CA GLY A 38 -0.61 4.50 8.98
C GLY A 38 -0.06 4.74 10.38
N SER A 39 -0.21 5.97 10.86
CA SER A 39 0.14 6.40 12.22
C SER A 39 -1.12 6.48 13.09
N PRO A 40 -0.96 6.64 14.43
CA PRO A 40 -2.12 6.87 15.31
C PRO A 40 -2.96 8.09 14.92
N GLU A 41 -2.38 9.07 14.22
CA GLU A 41 -3.04 10.30 13.78
C GLU A 41 -3.72 10.16 12.41
N ASP A 42 -3.29 9.22 11.58
CA ASP A 42 -3.84 8.96 10.24
C ASP A 42 -3.88 7.45 9.98
N LEU A 43 -4.95 6.80 10.40
CA LEU A 43 -5.14 5.37 10.33
C LEU A 43 -6.00 4.98 9.11
N GLY A 44 -5.40 4.30 8.16
CA GLY A 44 -6.11 3.67 7.05
C GLY A 44 -6.60 2.27 7.42
N ILE A 45 -7.89 2.01 7.29
CA ILE A 45 -8.50 0.71 7.51
C ILE A 45 -9.06 0.21 6.17
N ARG A 46 -8.66 -0.98 5.78
CA ARG A 46 -9.18 -1.68 4.60
C ARG A 46 -9.79 -2.99 5.03
N THR A 47 -11.04 -3.22 4.63
CA THR A 47 -11.78 -4.46 4.93
C THR A 47 -12.42 -5.00 3.67
N GLY A 48 -12.67 -6.30 3.61
CA GLY A 48 -13.31 -6.91 2.45
C GLY A 48 -13.46 -8.41 2.54
N LEU A 49 -13.85 -8.98 1.41
CA LEU A 49 -14.03 -10.41 1.21
C LEU A 49 -13.18 -10.87 0.02
N ALA A 50 -12.62 -12.06 0.14
CA ALA A 50 -12.01 -12.80 -0.96
C ALA A 50 -12.95 -13.95 -1.33
N LEU A 51 -13.23 -14.11 -2.61
CA LEU A 51 -14.01 -15.24 -3.11
C LEU A 51 -13.08 -16.35 -3.58
N ASP A 52 -13.46 -17.57 -3.30
CA ASP A 52 -12.77 -18.76 -3.80
C ASP A 52 -13.23 -19.08 -5.23
N LEU A 53 -12.83 -18.22 -6.15
CA LEU A 53 -13.10 -18.28 -7.58
C LEU A 53 -11.81 -18.16 -8.37
N PRO A 54 -11.77 -18.55 -9.65
CA PRO A 54 -10.62 -18.29 -10.52
C PRO A 54 -10.22 -16.81 -10.48
N GLY A 55 -8.92 -16.51 -10.25
CA GLY A 55 -8.42 -15.15 -10.08
C GLY A 55 -8.64 -14.58 -8.68
N ARG A 56 -9.25 -15.31 -7.73
CA ARG A 56 -9.49 -14.89 -6.33
C ARG A 56 -9.98 -13.45 -6.23
N PRO A 57 -11.16 -13.11 -6.77
CA PRO A 57 -11.69 -11.76 -6.67
C PRO A 57 -11.81 -11.34 -5.21
N ARG A 58 -11.31 -10.15 -4.92
CA ARG A 58 -11.35 -9.52 -3.59
C ARG A 58 -12.02 -8.17 -3.74
N PHE A 59 -12.89 -7.81 -2.82
CA PHE A 59 -13.56 -6.51 -2.83
C PHE A 59 -13.95 -6.09 -1.42
N GLY A 60 -14.14 -4.79 -1.24
CA GLY A 60 -14.49 -4.27 0.08
C GLY A 60 -14.46 -2.76 0.14
N SER A 61 -14.25 -2.26 1.35
CA SER A 61 -14.19 -0.84 1.64
C SER A 61 -12.87 -0.43 2.29
N GLU A 62 -12.50 0.81 2.08
CA GLU A 62 -11.32 1.46 2.67
C GLU A 62 -11.75 2.81 3.23
N SER A 63 -11.31 3.12 4.43
CA SER A 63 -11.55 4.40 5.09
C SER A 63 -10.28 4.88 5.78
N ASN A 64 -10.06 6.19 5.79
CA ASN A 64 -8.97 6.81 6.54
C ASN A 64 -9.56 7.56 7.73
N LEU A 65 -9.14 7.19 8.92
CA LEU A 65 -9.50 7.85 10.16
C LEU A 65 -8.39 8.82 10.54
N ARG A 66 -8.71 10.10 10.61
CA ARG A 66 -7.80 11.13 11.14
C ARG A 66 -8.25 11.50 12.53
N LEU A 67 -7.43 11.19 13.52
CA LEU A 67 -7.64 11.61 14.89
C LEU A 67 -7.01 13.00 15.08
N SER A 68 -7.76 14.08 14.80
CA SER A 68 -7.27 15.41 15.13
C SER A 68 -7.52 15.69 16.60
N THR A 69 -6.46 15.96 17.36
CA THR A 69 -6.50 16.35 18.77
C THR A 69 -6.88 17.83 18.99
N GLY A 70 -7.34 18.53 17.97
CA GLY A 70 -7.72 19.96 18.04
C GLY A 70 -9.21 20.17 17.89
N SER A 71 -9.74 21.12 18.66
CA SER A 71 -11.15 21.55 18.74
C SER A 71 -11.68 22.15 17.42
N GLN A 72 -11.70 21.42 16.34
CA GLN A 72 -12.48 21.80 15.17
C GLN A 72 -13.71 20.89 15.11
N SER A 73 -14.82 21.41 15.56
CA SER A 73 -16.17 20.86 15.45
C SER A 73 -16.61 20.86 13.96
N GLY A 74 -15.89 20.15 13.12
CA GLY A 74 -16.30 19.83 11.77
C GLY A 74 -16.67 18.35 11.71
N THR A 75 -17.85 18.03 11.18
CA THR A 75 -18.22 16.66 10.84
C THR A 75 -17.25 16.13 9.80
N VAL A 76 -16.19 15.46 10.26
CA VAL A 76 -15.25 14.76 9.38
C VAL A 76 -15.98 13.53 8.86
N HIS A 77 -16.49 13.59 7.65
CA HIS A 77 -16.94 12.39 6.95
C HIS A 77 -15.69 11.64 6.50
N PRO A 78 -15.40 10.47 7.07
CA PRO A 78 -14.27 9.69 6.61
C PRO A 78 -14.48 9.32 5.13
N PRO A 79 -13.49 9.49 4.27
CA PRO A 79 -13.62 9.09 2.87
C PRO A 79 -13.92 7.60 2.81
N LEU A 80 -15.10 7.26 2.29
CA LEU A 80 -15.48 5.87 2.04
C LEU A 80 -15.12 5.51 0.61
N ARG A 81 -14.16 4.62 0.45
CA ARG A 81 -13.73 4.11 -0.84
C ARG A 81 -14.11 2.65 -0.98
N LEU A 82 -14.68 2.30 -2.10
CA LEU A 82 -14.85 0.91 -2.51
C LEU A 82 -13.63 0.48 -3.30
N TRP A 83 -13.23 -0.76 -3.12
CA TRP A 83 -12.14 -1.36 -3.88
C TRP A 83 -12.52 -2.77 -4.34
N GLY A 84 -11.97 -3.17 -5.48
CA GLY A 84 -12.03 -4.52 -6.00
C GLY A 84 -10.70 -4.88 -6.64
N GLU A 85 -10.32 -6.15 -6.58
CA GLU A 85 -9.07 -6.66 -7.16
C GLU A 85 -9.25 -8.10 -7.60
N VAL A 86 -8.64 -8.48 -8.72
CA VAL A 86 -8.61 -9.84 -9.24
C VAL A 86 -7.21 -10.18 -9.72
N ASP A 87 -6.75 -11.38 -9.40
CA ASP A 87 -5.47 -11.90 -9.87
C ASP A 87 -5.66 -12.44 -11.28
N VAL A 88 -5.12 -11.74 -12.29
CA VAL A 88 -5.19 -12.17 -13.71
C VAL A 88 -4.10 -13.17 -14.06
N ARG A 89 -3.04 -13.21 -13.27
CA ARG A 89 -2.01 -14.25 -13.34
C ARG A 89 -1.57 -14.61 -11.92
N LYS A 90 -1.76 -15.87 -11.57
CA LYS A 90 -1.29 -16.46 -10.32
C LYS A 90 0.01 -17.21 -10.59
N SER A 91 1.13 -16.63 -10.19
CA SER A 91 2.47 -17.20 -10.38
C SER A 91 3.40 -16.60 -9.33
N ASP A 92 4.20 -17.43 -8.70
CA ASP A 92 5.19 -17.00 -7.70
C ASP A 92 6.29 -16.11 -8.32
N VAL A 93 6.55 -16.31 -9.61
CA VAL A 93 7.61 -15.59 -10.34
C VAL A 93 7.08 -14.36 -11.06
N ALA A 94 5.83 -14.37 -11.51
CA ALA A 94 5.26 -13.30 -12.32
C ALA A 94 3.76 -13.08 -12.03
N PRO A 95 3.40 -12.72 -10.78
CA PRO A 95 2.01 -12.39 -10.47
C PRO A 95 1.55 -11.12 -11.19
N ALA A 96 0.27 -11.09 -11.53
CA ALA A 96 -0.36 -9.89 -12.07
C ALA A 96 -1.79 -9.75 -11.54
N SER A 97 -2.20 -8.54 -11.19
CA SER A 97 -3.55 -8.24 -10.71
C SER A 97 -4.12 -6.99 -11.38
N VAL A 98 -5.44 -6.98 -11.50
CA VAL A 98 -6.21 -5.80 -11.89
C VAL A 98 -7.06 -5.38 -10.71
N GLY A 99 -7.02 -4.09 -10.39
CA GLY A 99 -7.78 -3.52 -9.30
C GLY A 99 -8.56 -2.28 -9.75
N VAL A 100 -9.66 -2.03 -9.05
CA VAL A 100 -10.47 -0.82 -9.19
C VAL A 100 -10.66 -0.18 -7.82
N ARG A 101 -10.78 1.14 -7.80
CA ARG A 101 -11.06 1.91 -6.59
C ARG A 101 -12.01 3.05 -6.93
N LEU A 102 -13.04 3.22 -6.13
CA LEU A 102 -14.06 4.26 -6.28
C LEU A 102 -14.20 5.00 -4.95
N ASP A 103 -14.02 6.29 -4.97
CA ASP A 103 -14.30 7.17 -3.84
C ASP A 103 -15.75 7.67 -3.94
N LEU A 104 -16.60 7.23 -3.03
CA LEU A 104 -18.05 7.52 -3.08
C LEU A 104 -18.38 8.98 -2.74
N VAL A 105 -17.48 9.66 -2.03
CA VAL A 105 -17.69 11.06 -1.62
C VAL A 105 -17.28 12.01 -2.73
N SER A 106 -16.09 11.79 -3.30
CA SER A 106 -15.54 12.68 -4.33
C SER A 106 -15.92 12.28 -5.77
N GLY A 107 -16.45 11.07 -5.97
CA GLY A 107 -16.69 10.50 -7.30
C GLY A 107 -15.42 10.16 -8.07
N ALA A 108 -14.26 10.21 -7.44
CA ALA A 108 -13.00 9.81 -8.07
C ALA A 108 -12.97 8.29 -8.26
N ALA A 109 -12.59 7.86 -9.46
CA ALA A 109 -12.48 6.45 -9.80
C ALA A 109 -11.11 6.16 -10.40
N ARG A 110 -10.56 4.96 -10.11
CA ARG A 110 -9.26 4.52 -10.62
C ARG A 110 -9.27 3.03 -10.89
N ALA A 111 -8.73 2.64 -12.04
CA ALA A 111 -8.39 1.27 -12.34
C ALA A 111 -6.86 1.14 -12.37
N ALA A 112 -6.33 0.01 -11.92
CA ALA A 112 -4.89 -0.26 -11.87
C ALA A 112 -4.60 -1.68 -12.36
N LEU A 113 -3.59 -1.82 -13.21
CA LEU A 113 -2.95 -3.08 -13.54
C LEU A 113 -1.59 -3.10 -12.86
N ARG A 114 -1.36 -4.11 -12.03
CA ARG A 114 -0.08 -4.35 -11.36
C ARG A 114 0.52 -5.65 -11.85
N GLN A 115 1.78 -5.62 -12.16
CA GLN A 115 2.54 -6.77 -12.60
C GLN A 115 3.88 -6.77 -11.86
N SER A 116 4.23 -7.90 -11.27
CA SER A 116 5.55 -8.13 -10.71
C SER A 116 6.19 -9.31 -11.45
N ARG A 117 7.50 -9.26 -11.63
CA ARG A 117 8.28 -10.37 -12.18
C ARG A 117 9.58 -10.47 -11.41
N THR A 118 9.83 -11.63 -10.81
CA THR A 118 11.12 -11.96 -10.21
C THR A 118 11.94 -12.77 -11.21
N ILE A 119 13.13 -12.28 -11.51
CA ILE A 119 14.11 -12.94 -12.37
C ILE A 119 15.27 -13.29 -11.45
N THR A 120 15.43 -14.58 -11.15
CA THR A 120 16.60 -15.02 -10.38
C THR A 120 17.78 -15.07 -11.36
N ALA A 121 18.80 -14.26 -11.13
CA ALA A 121 20.08 -14.43 -11.80
C ALA A 121 20.80 -15.66 -11.19
N GLU A 122 21.60 -16.34 -11.98
CA GLU A 122 22.53 -17.33 -11.44
C GLU A 122 23.54 -16.58 -10.54
N GLY A 123 23.49 -16.86 -9.22
CA GLY A 123 24.34 -16.19 -8.24
C GLY A 123 23.57 -15.43 -7.14
N PRO A 124 24.28 -14.60 -6.36
CA PRO A 124 23.74 -13.95 -5.16
C PRO A 124 22.81 -12.75 -5.45
N ALA A 125 22.52 -12.47 -6.71
CA ALA A 125 21.70 -11.34 -7.10
C ALA A 125 20.27 -11.77 -7.47
N VAL A 126 19.26 -11.07 -6.92
CA VAL A 126 17.85 -11.21 -7.29
C VAL A 126 17.40 -9.95 -8.01
N VAL A 127 16.83 -10.12 -9.19
CA VAL A 127 16.25 -9.04 -9.99
C VAL A 127 14.73 -9.09 -9.88
N SER A 128 14.10 -7.99 -9.53
CA SER A 128 12.65 -7.85 -9.53
C SER A 128 12.23 -6.66 -10.37
N LEU A 129 11.23 -6.85 -11.21
CA LEU A 129 10.63 -5.83 -12.06
C LEU A 129 9.16 -5.66 -11.65
N ASN A 130 8.79 -4.46 -11.24
CA ASN A 130 7.41 -4.11 -10.93
C ASN A 130 6.89 -3.09 -11.93
N ARG A 131 5.68 -3.31 -12.43
CA ARG A 131 4.98 -2.40 -13.34
C ARG A 131 3.62 -2.09 -12.78
N THR A 132 3.25 -0.82 -12.83
CA THR A 132 1.93 -0.34 -12.44
C THR A 132 1.42 0.60 -13.52
N PHE A 133 0.24 0.34 -14.02
CA PHE A 133 -0.49 1.22 -14.91
C PHE A 133 -1.78 1.59 -14.21
N GLU A 134 -2.05 2.87 -14.06
CA GLU A 134 -3.28 3.37 -13.47
C GLU A 134 -3.93 4.34 -14.44
N ALA A 135 -5.25 4.23 -14.57
CA ALA A 135 -6.08 5.17 -15.29
C ALA A 135 -7.36 5.43 -14.51
N GLY A 136 -7.88 6.66 -14.61
CA GLY A 136 -9.08 6.99 -13.86
C GLY A 136 -9.50 8.44 -14.02
N ARG A 137 -10.39 8.85 -13.12
CA ARG A 137 -10.92 10.20 -13.01
C ARG A 137 -10.67 10.74 -11.62
N ARG A 138 -10.20 11.97 -11.52
CA ARG A 138 -10.02 12.70 -10.27
C ARG A 138 -11.36 13.27 -9.78
N SER A 139 -11.38 13.73 -8.53
CA SER A 139 -12.55 14.39 -7.93
C SER A 139 -13.00 15.65 -8.68
N ASN A 140 -12.09 16.35 -9.35
CA ASN A 140 -12.39 17.52 -10.20
C ASN A 140 -12.87 17.15 -11.60
N GLY A 141 -13.06 15.87 -11.90
CA GLY A 141 -13.53 15.39 -13.18
C GLY A 141 -12.45 15.17 -14.25
N GLU A 142 -11.21 15.55 -13.99
CA GLU A 142 -10.11 15.37 -14.92
C GLU A 142 -9.69 13.90 -15.03
N SER A 143 -9.31 13.48 -16.23
CA SER A 143 -8.68 12.18 -16.44
C SER A 143 -7.32 12.13 -15.76
N ALA A 144 -7.02 11.00 -15.15
CA ALA A 144 -5.73 10.71 -14.53
C ALA A 144 -5.12 9.49 -15.19
N PHE A 145 -3.83 9.57 -15.49
CA PHE A 145 -3.02 8.47 -15.97
C PHE A 145 -1.71 8.42 -15.21
N LEU A 146 -1.25 7.22 -14.90
CA LEU A 146 0.07 6.97 -14.30
C LEU A 146 0.60 5.64 -14.83
N ALA A 147 1.83 5.65 -15.31
CA ALA A 147 2.60 4.46 -15.61
C ALA A 147 3.89 4.50 -14.80
N ARG A 148 4.15 3.44 -14.05
CA ARG A 148 5.35 3.28 -13.23
C ARG A 148 6.01 1.94 -13.53
N GLN A 149 7.32 1.96 -13.66
CA GLN A 149 8.13 0.77 -13.74
C GLN A 149 9.31 0.89 -12.78
N ASP A 150 9.47 -0.10 -11.91
CA ASP A 150 10.55 -0.16 -10.92
C ASP A 150 11.35 -1.43 -11.14
N LEU A 151 12.66 -1.30 -11.24
CA LEU A 151 13.64 -2.37 -11.25
C LEU A 151 14.34 -2.39 -9.89
N ARG A 152 14.46 -3.56 -9.29
CA ARG A 152 15.16 -3.77 -8.04
C ARG A 152 16.17 -4.89 -8.21
N LEU A 153 17.42 -4.60 -7.89
CA LEU A 153 18.53 -5.53 -7.84
C LEU A 153 18.96 -5.69 -6.39
N ALA A 154 18.79 -6.87 -5.83
CA ALA A 154 19.19 -7.17 -4.46
C ALA A 154 20.40 -8.11 -4.48
N PHE A 155 21.48 -7.70 -3.82
CA PHE A 155 22.73 -8.45 -3.68
C PHE A 155 22.84 -8.91 -2.23
N SER A 156 22.61 -10.20 -1.99
CA SER A 156 22.57 -10.77 -0.63
C SER A 156 23.94 -10.80 0.03
N ASP A 157 25.02 -11.03 -0.74
CA ASP A 157 26.39 -11.16 -0.21
C ASP A 157 26.92 -9.87 0.39
N ILE A 158 26.46 -8.73 -0.10
CA ILE A 158 26.94 -7.40 0.30
C ILE A 158 25.85 -6.56 0.94
N ASP A 159 24.67 -7.17 1.24
CA ASP A 159 23.51 -6.49 1.83
C ASP A 159 23.18 -5.16 1.14
N THR A 160 23.16 -5.17 -0.18
CA THR A 160 22.97 -3.97 -1.00
C THR A 160 21.80 -4.16 -1.94
N ILE A 161 20.96 -3.13 -2.06
CA ILE A 161 19.86 -3.07 -2.99
C ILE A 161 20.03 -1.84 -3.88
N VAL A 162 19.99 -2.04 -5.19
CA VAL A 162 19.93 -0.96 -6.17
C VAL A 162 18.53 -0.93 -6.76
N THR A 163 17.93 0.25 -6.82
CA THR A 163 16.62 0.45 -7.44
C THR A 163 16.72 1.46 -8.57
N GLY A 164 15.97 1.23 -9.64
CA GLY A 164 15.77 2.19 -10.72
C GLY A 164 14.30 2.29 -11.03
N GLY A 165 13.77 3.50 -11.14
CA GLY A 165 12.36 3.75 -11.37
C GLY A 165 12.11 4.74 -12.51
N ILE A 166 11.04 4.51 -13.26
CA ILE A 166 10.51 5.41 -14.27
C ILE A 166 9.05 5.65 -13.93
N LEU A 167 8.65 6.91 -13.93
CA LEU A 167 7.28 7.35 -13.71
C LEU A 167 6.85 8.30 -14.83
N MET A 168 5.67 8.08 -15.35
CA MET A 168 4.98 8.95 -16.32
C MET A 168 3.57 9.22 -15.79
N ASP A 169 3.14 10.47 -15.82
CA ASP A 169 1.78 10.87 -15.46
C ASP A 169 1.32 12.08 -16.28
N ASN A 170 0.08 12.52 -16.08
CA ASN A 170 -0.47 13.68 -16.78
C ASN A 170 0.25 15.01 -16.48
N LYS A 171 0.98 15.09 -15.35
CA LYS A 171 1.62 16.33 -14.89
C LYS A 171 3.07 16.43 -15.36
N ALA A 172 3.75 15.30 -15.39
CA ALA A 172 5.15 15.23 -15.80
C ALA A 172 5.34 14.00 -16.70
N PRO A 173 5.61 14.19 -17.99
CA PRO A 173 5.63 13.10 -18.97
C PRO A 173 6.69 12.06 -18.67
N PHE A 174 7.75 12.42 -17.96
CA PHE A 174 8.81 11.49 -17.63
C PHE A 174 9.58 11.92 -16.38
N ARG A 175 9.67 11.04 -15.39
CA ARG A 175 10.54 11.18 -14.23
C ARG A 175 11.30 9.89 -14.03
N ALA A 176 12.61 9.98 -13.81
CA ALA A 176 13.45 8.85 -13.52
C ALA A 176 14.11 9.01 -12.16
N GLU A 177 14.25 7.91 -11.44
CA GLU A 177 14.91 7.85 -10.15
C GLU A 177 15.86 6.65 -10.04
N ILE A 178 16.93 6.80 -9.29
CA ILE A 178 17.85 5.71 -8.93
C ILE A 178 18.03 5.76 -7.42
N GLY A 179 17.96 4.59 -6.79
CA GLY A 179 18.16 4.43 -5.35
C GLY A 179 19.23 3.39 -5.04
N LEU A 180 19.90 3.59 -3.93
CA LEU A 180 20.83 2.64 -3.33
C LEU A 180 20.46 2.49 -1.86
N GLU A 181 20.24 1.27 -1.42
CA GLU A 181 20.07 0.92 -0.02
C GLU A 181 21.17 -0.06 0.38
N LYS A 182 21.83 0.21 1.49
CA LYS A 182 22.90 -0.66 2.02
C LYS A 182 22.77 -0.81 3.53
N ASN A 183 22.76 -2.05 4.00
CA ASN A 183 22.94 -2.34 5.41
C ASN A 183 24.43 -2.36 5.72
N LEU A 184 24.93 -1.38 6.47
CA LEU A 184 26.34 -1.25 6.83
C LEU A 184 26.73 -2.18 7.98
N ARG A 185 25.84 -2.33 8.98
CA ARG A 185 25.98 -3.19 10.16
C ARG A 185 24.57 -3.50 10.68
N PRO A 186 24.39 -4.52 11.55
CA PRO A 186 23.11 -4.71 12.23
C PRO A 186 22.62 -3.41 12.85
N GLY A 187 21.42 -2.98 12.43
CA GLY A 187 20.79 -1.75 12.91
C GLY A 187 21.21 -0.45 12.20
N ILE A 188 22.14 -0.45 11.23
CA ILE A 188 22.49 0.75 10.46
C ILE A 188 22.16 0.54 9.00
N ARG A 189 21.18 1.30 8.50
CA ARG A 189 20.76 1.30 7.09
C ARG A 189 21.05 2.66 6.46
N LEU A 190 21.78 2.66 5.36
CA LEU A 190 22.02 3.81 4.52
C LEU A 190 21.11 3.75 3.30
N ASN A 191 20.47 4.86 2.98
CA ASN A 191 19.63 4.99 1.79
C ASN A 191 20.00 6.28 1.04
N ALA A 192 20.35 6.15 -0.22
CA ALA A 192 20.65 7.26 -1.12
C ALA A 192 19.71 7.20 -2.32
N THR A 193 19.09 8.33 -2.68
CA THR A 193 18.16 8.42 -3.81
C THR A 193 18.50 9.63 -4.65
N LEU A 194 18.56 9.44 -5.96
CA LEU A 194 18.61 10.48 -6.99
C LEU A 194 17.27 10.47 -7.72
N SER A 195 16.54 11.56 -7.66
CA SER A 195 15.22 11.69 -8.27
C SER A 195 15.20 12.78 -9.33
N ASP A 196 14.20 12.70 -10.22
CA ASP A 196 13.95 13.63 -11.31
C ASP A 196 15.16 13.86 -12.23
N LEU A 197 15.83 12.77 -12.58
CA LEU A 197 17.06 12.78 -13.37
C LEU A 197 16.92 13.48 -14.71
N ALA A 198 15.70 13.54 -15.26
CA ALA A 198 15.44 14.12 -16.59
C ALA A 198 15.24 15.63 -16.59
N HIS A 199 14.82 16.27 -15.48
CA HIS A 199 14.44 17.67 -15.46
C HIS A 199 15.20 18.46 -14.40
N LYS A 200 15.02 18.12 -13.14
CA LYS A 200 15.64 18.83 -12.01
C LYS A 200 16.20 17.81 -11.01
N PRO A 201 17.40 17.29 -11.26
CA PRO A 201 18.00 16.27 -10.41
C PRO A 201 18.08 16.71 -8.96
N SER A 202 17.63 15.85 -8.06
CA SER A 202 17.75 16.05 -6.61
C SER A 202 18.31 14.81 -5.96
N ALA A 203 19.24 14.99 -5.02
CA ALA A 203 19.85 13.92 -4.26
C ALA A 203 19.38 13.97 -2.81
N ARG A 204 19.05 12.81 -2.25
CA ARG A 204 18.72 12.64 -0.84
C ARG A 204 19.52 11.47 -0.28
N VAL A 205 20.14 11.68 0.86
CA VAL A 205 20.82 10.63 1.61
C VAL A 205 20.23 10.58 3.02
N ASN A 206 19.80 9.39 3.45
CA ASN A 206 19.26 9.14 4.77
C ASN A 206 20.04 7.99 5.41
N ALA A 207 20.37 8.16 6.68
CA ALA A 207 20.89 7.08 7.51
C ALA A 207 19.87 6.79 8.62
N ARG A 208 19.49 5.53 8.80
CA ARG A 208 18.59 5.09 9.86
C ARG A 208 19.34 4.16 10.79
N PHE A 209 19.21 4.42 12.06
CA PHE A 209 19.74 3.57 13.12
C PHE A 209 18.58 2.93 13.89
N GLU A 210 18.56 1.61 13.95
CA GLU A 210 17.56 0.83 14.70
C GLU A 210 18.31 -0.03 15.72
N ARG A 211 18.02 0.14 17.00
CA ARG A 211 18.53 -0.72 18.05
C ARG A 211 17.36 -1.48 18.68
N GLN A 212 17.43 -2.81 18.62
CA GLN A 212 16.55 -3.67 19.38
C GLN A 212 17.17 -3.84 20.78
N TRP A 213 16.37 -3.55 21.80
CA TRP A 213 16.72 -3.70 23.22
C TRP A 213 16.28 -5.06 23.73
#